data_d8e7efcc30a4812ffff9e2145c9827d7
#
_entry.id   d8e7efcc30a4812ffff9e2145c9827d7
#
_cell.length_a   1.000
_cell.length_b   1.000
_cell.length_c   1.000
_cell.angle_alpha   90.00
_cell.angle_beta   90.00
_cell.angle_gamma   90.00
#
_symmetry.space_group_name_H-M   'P 1'
#
loop_
_entity.id
_entity.type
_entity.pdbx_description
1 polymer ?
#
loop_
_entity_poly.entity_id
_entity_poly.type
_entity_poly.pdbx_seq_one_letter_code
_entity_poly.pdbx_strand_id
1 'polypeptide(L)'
;DPNCACISQNKQLNHYFAGGDIQKLYENAAPLLSLEQQEKLQSVCVQGGNCSVRTRQRDDEVLLVVKAAIDKGTSENTVQRMEFEEPMPLSLAELDALVEAAAYSYQAKWSREREEYAYKGITVCLDCNAGYGYVAEFEKIVAEAAEADAVRSELEALMVELEVEELAQERLAR
;
A
#
# COMPACT_ATOMS: atom_id res chain seq x y z
N ASP A 1 25.01 8.54 0.45
CA ASP A 1 24.72 9.84 -0.14
C ASP A 1 24.21 10.78 0.97
N PRO A 2 24.76 12.03 1.12
CA PRO A 2 24.30 12.97 2.15
C PRO A 2 22.84 13.42 1.98
N ASN A 3 22.23 13.18 0.81
CA ASN A 3 20.83 13.48 0.52
C ASN A 3 19.90 12.28 0.77
N CYS A 4 20.41 11.17 1.29
CA CYS A 4 19.65 9.97 1.59
C CYS A 4 19.55 9.79 3.12
N ALA A 5 18.35 9.86 3.66
CA ALA A 5 18.10 9.67 5.09
C ALA A 5 17.16 8.49 5.30
N CYS A 6 17.56 7.53 6.13
CA CYS A 6 16.66 6.48 6.60
C CYS A 6 15.60 7.12 7.52
N ILE A 7 14.33 7.00 7.16
CA ILE A 7 13.21 7.60 7.87
C ILE A 7 12.38 6.58 8.66
N SER A 8 12.43 5.30 8.28
CA SER A 8 11.72 4.23 8.96
C SER A 8 12.39 2.89 8.74
N GLN A 9 12.30 2.01 9.74
CA GLN A 9 12.61 0.58 9.63
C GLN A 9 11.56 -0.18 10.40
N ASN A 10 10.92 -1.18 9.78
CA ASN A 10 9.85 -1.94 10.42
C ASN A 10 9.72 -3.35 9.84
N LYS A 11 9.05 -4.22 10.61
CA LYS A 11 8.67 -5.57 10.18
C LYS A 11 7.18 -5.60 9.90
N GLN A 12 6.80 -6.18 8.78
CA GLN A 12 5.42 -6.24 8.35
C GLN A 12 4.97 -7.67 8.08
N LEU A 13 3.78 -8.00 8.58
CA LEU A 13 2.99 -9.15 8.16
C LEU A 13 1.72 -8.63 7.52
N ASN A 14 1.47 -8.97 6.27
CA ASN A 14 0.29 -8.57 5.52
C ASN A 14 -0.58 -9.79 5.25
N HIS A 15 -1.87 -9.69 5.54
CA HIS A 15 -2.89 -10.63 5.09
C HIS A 15 -3.67 -10.00 3.95
N TYR A 16 -3.81 -10.71 2.85
CA TYR A 16 -4.49 -10.26 1.64
C TYR A 16 -5.87 -10.89 1.56
N PHE A 17 -6.83 -10.11 1.13
CA PHE A 17 -8.22 -10.54 0.99
C PHE A 17 -8.73 -10.25 -0.42
N ALA A 18 -9.62 -11.11 -0.92
CA ALA A 18 -10.22 -11.01 -2.23
C ALA A 18 -11.76 -11.08 -2.17
N GLY A 19 -12.38 -10.52 -3.18
CA GLY A 19 -13.84 -10.42 -3.26
C GLY A 19 -14.38 -9.37 -2.30
N GLY A 20 -15.50 -9.68 -1.67
CA GLY A 20 -16.09 -8.87 -0.61
C GLY A 20 -16.91 -7.67 -1.06
N ASP A 21 -17.46 -6.99 -0.07
CA ASP A 21 -18.28 -5.78 -0.23
C ASP A 21 -17.57 -4.62 0.48
N ILE A 22 -17.05 -3.68 -0.31
CA ILE A 22 -16.29 -2.54 0.19
C ILE A 22 -17.16 -1.58 1.02
N GLN A 23 -18.47 -1.46 0.69
CA GLN A 23 -19.37 -0.63 1.47
C GLN A 23 -19.63 -1.24 2.84
N LYS A 24 -19.82 -2.55 2.90
CA LYS A 24 -19.97 -3.27 4.17
C LYS A 24 -18.67 -3.25 4.99
N LEU A 25 -17.51 -3.28 4.35
CA LEU A 25 -16.22 -3.08 5.04
C LEU A 25 -16.17 -1.69 5.69
N TYR A 26 -16.56 -0.65 4.95
CA TYR A 26 -16.66 0.70 5.50
C TYR A 26 -17.60 0.75 6.72
N GLU A 27 -18.81 0.19 6.61
CA GLU A 27 -19.80 0.18 7.70
C GLU A 27 -19.27 -0.54 8.95
N ASN A 28 -18.52 -1.64 8.77
CA ASN A 28 -17.91 -2.39 9.87
C ASN A 28 -16.76 -1.62 10.54
N ALA A 29 -15.93 -0.91 9.74
CA ALA A 29 -14.75 -0.21 10.24
C ALA A 29 -15.06 1.18 10.82
N ALA A 30 -16.04 1.89 10.27
CA ALA A 30 -16.35 3.28 10.62
C ALA A 30 -16.53 3.53 12.13
N PRO A 31 -17.20 2.67 12.92
CA PRO A 31 -17.34 2.89 14.37
C PRO A 31 -16.01 2.92 15.13
N LEU A 32 -14.93 2.42 14.55
CA LEU A 32 -13.59 2.33 15.15
C LEU A 32 -12.66 3.46 14.70
N LEU A 33 -13.12 4.30 13.78
CA LEU A 33 -12.34 5.35 13.12
C LEU A 33 -12.77 6.74 13.57
N SER A 34 -11.84 7.69 13.57
CA SER A 34 -12.15 9.12 13.70
C SER A 34 -12.95 9.62 12.48
N LEU A 35 -13.60 10.76 12.59
CA LEU A 35 -14.35 11.35 11.45
C LEU A 35 -13.45 11.57 10.22
N GLU A 36 -12.24 12.05 10.42
CA GLU A 36 -11.27 12.28 9.34
C GLU A 36 -10.87 10.95 8.65
N GLN A 37 -10.63 9.90 9.44
CA GLN A 37 -10.32 8.59 8.90
C GLN A 37 -11.53 7.97 8.16
N GLN A 38 -12.76 8.18 8.66
CA GLN A 38 -13.98 7.76 7.97
C GLN A 38 -14.11 8.43 6.60
N GLU A 39 -13.91 9.74 6.51
CA GLU A 39 -13.95 10.48 5.25
C GLU A 39 -12.88 9.98 4.26
N LYS A 40 -11.66 9.71 4.76
CA LYS A 40 -10.57 9.15 3.97
C LYS A 40 -10.91 7.75 3.43
N LEU A 41 -11.41 6.86 4.29
CA LEU A 41 -11.82 5.52 3.87
C LEU A 41 -12.98 5.57 2.86
N GLN A 42 -13.98 6.42 3.12
CA GLN A 42 -15.12 6.60 2.24
C GLN A 42 -14.69 7.08 0.85
N SER A 43 -13.73 8.01 0.79
CA SER A 43 -13.19 8.52 -0.49
C SER A 43 -12.55 7.39 -1.31
N VAL A 44 -11.81 6.49 -0.66
CA VAL A 44 -11.22 5.31 -1.33
C VAL A 44 -12.32 4.34 -1.80
N CYS A 45 -13.35 4.10 -0.97
CA CYS A 45 -14.45 3.20 -1.29
C CYS A 45 -15.29 3.69 -2.50
N VAL A 46 -15.54 5.00 -2.60
CA VAL A 46 -16.34 5.62 -3.68
C VAL A 46 -15.63 5.51 -5.04
N GLN A 47 -14.30 5.52 -5.08
CA GLN A 47 -13.55 5.32 -6.32
C GLN A 47 -13.82 3.96 -6.99
N GLY A 48 -14.44 3.03 -6.26
CA GLY A 48 -15.13 1.82 -6.67
C GLY A 48 -14.62 1.13 -7.93
N GLY A 49 -13.52 0.46 -7.85
CA GLY A 49 -12.94 -0.38 -8.88
C GLY A 49 -12.29 -1.59 -8.22
N ASN A 50 -11.15 -2.01 -8.71
CA ASN A 50 -10.36 -3.04 -8.07
C ASN A 50 -9.69 -2.48 -6.80
N CYS A 51 -10.40 -2.55 -5.66
CA CYS A 51 -9.80 -2.28 -4.36
C CYS A 51 -9.02 -3.51 -3.87
N SER A 52 -7.78 -3.30 -3.50
CA SER A 52 -7.00 -4.27 -2.73
C SER A 52 -7.23 -4.02 -1.25
N VAL A 53 -7.69 -5.03 -0.51
CA VAL A 53 -7.91 -4.98 0.94
C VAL A 53 -6.90 -5.87 1.64
N ARG A 54 -6.27 -5.32 2.67
CA ARG A 54 -5.26 -6.01 3.49
C ARG A 54 -5.43 -5.63 4.94
N THR A 55 -5.12 -6.56 5.81
CA THR A 55 -4.77 -6.26 7.20
C THR A 55 -3.26 -6.34 7.32
N ARG A 56 -2.67 -5.47 8.13
CA ARG A 56 -1.22 -5.41 8.30
C ARG A 56 -0.86 -5.32 9.77
N GLN A 57 0.04 -6.19 10.20
CA GLN A 57 0.80 -5.93 11.41
C GLN A 57 2.11 -5.27 11.02
N ARG A 58 2.36 -4.07 11.54
CA ARG A 58 3.61 -3.31 11.38
C ARG A 58 4.21 -3.12 12.77
N ASP A 59 5.22 -3.91 13.10
CA ASP A 59 5.73 -4.04 14.46
C ASP A 59 4.58 -4.29 15.47
N ASP A 60 4.30 -3.33 16.35
CA ASP A 60 3.23 -3.43 17.36
C ASP A 60 1.90 -2.82 16.90
N GLU A 61 1.83 -2.22 15.71
CA GLU A 61 0.62 -1.61 15.19
C GLU A 61 -0.13 -2.55 14.23
N VAL A 62 -1.45 -2.52 14.30
CA VAL A 62 -2.33 -3.22 13.36
C VAL A 62 -3.06 -2.20 12.50
N LEU A 63 -2.99 -2.34 11.18
CA LEU A 63 -3.51 -1.37 10.23
C LEU A 63 -4.50 -2.03 9.26
N LEU A 64 -5.58 -1.30 8.97
CA LEU A 64 -6.42 -1.58 7.81
C LEU A 64 -5.83 -0.85 6.60
N VAL A 65 -5.58 -1.59 5.53
CA VAL A 65 -5.01 -1.05 4.28
C VAL A 65 -6.00 -1.30 3.14
N VAL A 66 -6.49 -0.22 2.54
CA VAL A 66 -7.35 -0.27 1.36
C VAL A 66 -6.73 0.58 0.26
N LYS A 67 -6.49 -0.02 -0.91
CA LYS A 67 -5.88 0.67 -2.05
C LYS A 67 -6.80 0.58 -3.25
N ALA A 68 -7.21 1.72 -3.80
CA ALA A 68 -8.01 1.82 -5.02
C ALA A 68 -7.15 2.35 -6.16
N ALA A 69 -7.07 1.62 -7.27
CA ALA A 69 -6.39 2.09 -8.47
C ALA A 69 -7.22 3.19 -9.15
N ILE A 70 -6.60 4.33 -9.44
CA ILE A 70 -7.23 5.43 -10.21
C ILE A 70 -6.93 5.24 -11.69
N ASP A 71 -5.70 4.87 -12.03
CA ASP A 71 -5.25 4.64 -13.39
C ASP A 71 -4.31 3.42 -13.44
N LYS A 72 -4.25 2.75 -14.58
CA LYS A 72 -3.34 1.61 -14.78
C LYS A 72 -1.91 2.00 -15.16
N GLY A 73 -1.66 3.31 -15.35
CA GLY A 73 -0.34 3.80 -15.75
C GLY A 73 0.15 3.28 -17.10
N THR A 74 1.43 3.54 -17.40
CA THR A 74 2.12 3.11 -18.63
C THR A 74 2.68 1.69 -18.53
N SER A 75 2.86 1.19 -17.31
CA SER A 75 3.26 -0.19 -17.01
C SER A 75 2.35 -0.76 -15.92
N GLU A 76 2.37 -2.08 -15.77
CA GLU A 76 1.55 -2.76 -14.73
C GLU A 76 2.01 -2.46 -13.30
N ASN A 77 3.24 -1.95 -13.12
CA ASN A 77 3.82 -1.61 -11.81
C ASN A 77 3.75 -0.11 -11.51
N THR A 78 3.57 0.74 -12.52
CA THR A 78 3.43 2.18 -12.36
C THR A 78 1.96 2.54 -12.24
N VAL A 79 1.44 2.61 -11.03
CA VAL A 79 0.00 2.77 -10.75
C VAL A 79 -0.23 3.98 -9.85
N GLN A 80 -1.12 4.87 -10.29
CA GLN A 80 -1.69 5.89 -9.41
C GLN A 80 -2.80 5.27 -8.56
N ARG A 81 -2.72 5.47 -7.23
CA ARG A 81 -3.67 4.88 -6.27
C ARG A 81 -4.14 5.91 -5.26
N MET A 82 -5.39 5.77 -4.84
CA MET A 82 -5.83 6.29 -3.55
C MET A 82 -5.60 5.22 -2.49
N GLU A 83 -5.06 5.62 -1.34
CA GLU A 83 -4.71 4.70 -0.27
C GLU A 83 -5.32 5.15 1.06
N PHE A 84 -5.90 4.18 1.75
CA PHE A 84 -6.22 4.26 3.17
C PHE A 84 -5.30 3.27 3.89
N GLU A 85 -4.47 3.77 4.78
CA GLU A 85 -3.63 2.97 5.65
C GLU A 85 -3.64 3.62 7.03
N GLU A 86 -4.45 3.06 7.93
CA GLU A 86 -4.66 3.66 9.25
C GLU A 86 -4.66 2.59 10.36
N PRO A 87 -4.12 2.92 11.55
CA PRO A 87 -4.12 2.02 12.67
C PRO A 87 -5.54 1.75 13.18
N MET A 88 -5.76 0.51 13.56
CA MET A 88 -7.03 0.02 14.12
C MET A 88 -6.82 -0.42 15.58
N PRO A 89 -7.76 -0.12 16.49
CA PRO A 89 -7.66 -0.52 17.89
C PRO A 89 -8.08 -1.99 18.08
N LEU A 90 -7.53 -2.88 17.28
CA LEU A 90 -7.84 -4.31 17.19
C LEU A 90 -6.55 -5.12 17.11
N SER A 91 -6.58 -6.38 17.51
CA SER A 91 -5.56 -7.35 17.14
C SER A 91 -5.70 -7.71 15.66
N LEU A 92 -4.63 -8.27 15.06
CA LEU A 92 -4.65 -8.68 13.66
C LEU A 92 -5.78 -9.68 13.38
N ALA A 93 -6.02 -10.63 14.28
CA ALA A 93 -7.08 -11.63 14.13
C ALA A 93 -8.49 -11.02 14.20
N GLU A 94 -8.71 -10.01 15.05
CA GLU A 94 -9.99 -9.30 15.14
C GLU A 94 -10.23 -8.45 13.89
N LEU A 95 -9.17 -7.83 13.35
CA LEU A 95 -9.27 -7.07 12.10
C LEU A 95 -9.52 -8.00 10.90
N ASP A 96 -8.88 -9.17 10.85
CA ASP A 96 -9.18 -10.20 9.85
C ASP A 96 -10.66 -10.60 9.89
N ALA A 97 -11.20 -10.88 11.08
CA ALA A 97 -12.60 -11.23 11.25
C ALA A 97 -13.56 -10.10 10.81
N LEU A 98 -13.19 -8.82 11.05
CA LEU A 98 -13.94 -7.65 10.59
C LEU A 98 -14.01 -7.60 9.05
N VAL A 99 -12.87 -7.86 8.38
CA VAL A 99 -12.79 -7.90 6.91
C VAL A 99 -13.59 -9.07 6.36
N GLU A 100 -13.48 -10.26 6.93
CA GLU A 100 -14.25 -11.45 6.54
C GLU A 100 -15.76 -11.24 6.73
N ALA A 101 -16.19 -10.53 7.78
CA ALA A 101 -17.60 -10.17 8.01
C ALA A 101 -18.17 -9.27 6.88
N ALA A 102 -17.33 -8.60 6.10
CA ALA A 102 -17.70 -7.87 4.88
C ALA A 102 -17.63 -8.74 3.62
N ALA A 103 -17.73 -10.08 3.78
CA ALA A 103 -17.72 -11.08 2.72
C ALA A 103 -16.40 -11.16 1.91
N TYR A 104 -15.29 -10.64 2.45
CA TYR A 104 -13.97 -10.87 1.90
C TYR A 104 -13.47 -12.26 2.28
N SER A 105 -12.74 -12.88 1.38
CA SER A 105 -12.10 -14.17 1.61
C SER A 105 -10.58 -14.00 1.77
N TYR A 106 -10.02 -14.60 2.81
CA TYR A 106 -8.58 -14.66 3.01
C TYR A 106 -7.92 -15.33 1.79
N GLN A 107 -6.88 -14.69 1.25
CA GLN A 107 -6.20 -15.14 0.05
C GLN A 107 -4.77 -15.61 0.32
N ALA A 108 -3.98 -14.79 1.00
CA ALA A 108 -2.57 -15.05 1.24
C ALA A 108 -2.03 -14.24 2.40
N LYS A 109 -0.89 -14.64 2.92
CA LYS A 109 -0.07 -13.84 3.83
C LYS A 109 1.32 -13.61 3.25
N TRP A 110 1.88 -12.46 3.59
CA TRP A 110 3.19 -12.05 3.13
C TRP A 110 3.91 -11.25 4.20
N SER A 111 5.13 -11.64 4.54
CA SER A 111 5.95 -10.90 5.50
C SER A 111 7.15 -10.26 4.84
N ARG A 112 7.55 -9.09 5.34
CA ARG A 112 8.73 -8.36 4.90
C ARG A 112 9.36 -7.57 6.04
N GLU A 113 10.65 -7.33 5.93
CA GLU A 113 11.34 -6.27 6.64
C GLU A 113 11.50 -5.10 5.67
N ARG A 114 11.06 -3.90 6.06
CA ARG A 114 11.08 -2.70 5.22
C ARG A 114 12.00 -1.65 5.82
N GLU A 115 12.83 -1.06 5.00
CA GLU A 115 13.55 0.18 5.27
C GLU A 115 13.04 1.27 4.32
N GLU A 116 12.75 2.45 4.84
CA GLU A 116 12.27 3.59 4.05
C GLU A 116 13.29 4.71 4.10
N TYR A 117 13.57 5.28 2.94
CA TYR A 117 14.54 6.34 2.76
C TYR A 117 13.90 7.54 2.07
N ALA A 118 14.14 8.74 2.62
CA ALA A 118 13.88 9.97 1.89
C ALA A 118 15.07 10.28 0.98
N TYR A 119 14.85 10.37 -0.32
CA TYR A 119 15.87 10.69 -1.31
C TYR A 119 15.31 11.59 -2.40
N LYS A 120 15.85 12.79 -2.54
CA LYS A 120 15.42 13.78 -3.56
C LYS A 120 13.91 14.05 -3.60
N GLY A 121 13.25 14.06 -2.44
CA GLY A 121 11.79 14.27 -2.35
C GLY A 121 10.94 13.06 -2.75
N ILE A 122 11.55 11.90 -2.92
CA ILE A 122 10.93 10.61 -3.21
C ILE A 122 11.15 9.68 -2.01
N THR A 123 10.17 8.87 -1.67
CA THR A 123 10.32 7.77 -0.71
C THR A 123 10.79 6.53 -1.46
N VAL A 124 11.95 6.00 -1.05
CA VAL A 124 12.51 4.75 -1.56
C VAL A 124 12.35 3.70 -0.47
N CYS A 125 11.56 2.67 -0.73
CA CYS A 125 11.36 1.55 0.17
C CYS A 125 12.21 0.37 -0.29
N LEU A 126 13.01 -0.20 0.63
CA LEU A 126 13.76 -1.43 0.41
C LEU A 126 13.12 -2.54 1.23
N ASP A 127 12.55 -3.52 0.55
CA ASP A 127 11.85 -4.65 1.15
C ASP A 127 12.69 -5.93 1.05
N CYS A 128 12.95 -6.55 2.18
CA CYS A 128 13.41 -7.93 2.26
C CYS A 128 12.20 -8.83 2.50
N ASN A 129 11.71 -9.47 1.45
CA ASN A 129 10.51 -10.30 1.49
C ASN A 129 10.84 -11.76 1.80
N ALA A 130 10.04 -12.37 2.68
CA ALA A 130 10.19 -13.80 3.00
C ALA A 130 9.91 -14.67 1.76
N GLY A 131 10.92 -15.45 1.35
CA GLY A 131 10.82 -16.36 0.21
C GLY A 131 10.95 -15.72 -1.18
N TYR A 132 10.99 -14.39 -1.27
CA TYR A 132 11.04 -13.67 -2.56
C TYR A 132 12.37 -12.92 -2.77
N GLY A 133 12.98 -12.40 -1.71
CA GLY A 133 14.21 -11.62 -1.74
C GLY A 133 13.96 -10.11 -1.68
N TYR A 134 14.90 -9.34 -2.23
CA TYR A 134 14.88 -7.89 -2.13
C TYR A 134 14.13 -7.24 -3.29
N VAL A 135 13.28 -6.26 -2.97
CA VAL A 135 12.55 -5.41 -3.92
C VAL A 135 12.67 -3.96 -3.47
N ALA A 136 12.86 -3.04 -4.41
CA ALA A 136 12.77 -1.61 -4.17
C ALA A 136 11.44 -1.07 -4.72
N GLU A 137 10.76 -0.22 -3.95
CA GLU A 137 9.59 0.55 -4.37
C GLU A 137 9.96 2.04 -4.33
N PHE A 138 9.56 2.80 -5.35
CA PHE A 138 9.77 4.25 -5.44
C PHE A 138 8.40 4.91 -5.40
N GLU A 139 8.17 5.75 -4.40
CA GLU A 139 6.86 6.33 -4.13
C GLU A 139 6.95 7.84 -3.95
N LYS A 140 5.98 8.57 -4.50
CA LYS A 140 5.78 9.99 -4.23
C LYS A 140 4.30 10.29 -4.08
N ILE A 141 3.95 10.93 -2.97
CA ILE A 141 2.58 11.38 -2.70
C ILE A 141 2.36 12.69 -3.45
N VAL A 142 1.23 12.79 -4.17
CA VAL A 142 0.79 13.99 -4.87
C VAL A 142 -0.54 14.49 -4.29
N ALA A 143 -0.72 15.79 -4.27
CA ALA A 143 -1.98 16.39 -3.81
C ALA A 143 -3.06 16.34 -4.89
N GLU A 144 -2.66 16.51 -6.16
CA GLU A 144 -3.54 16.60 -7.31
C GLU A 144 -3.24 15.51 -8.33
N ALA A 145 -4.29 14.88 -8.86
CA ALA A 145 -4.13 13.84 -9.89
C ALA A 145 -3.39 14.35 -11.16
N ALA A 146 -3.49 15.65 -11.46
CA ALA A 146 -2.80 16.26 -12.59
C ALA A 146 -1.26 16.26 -12.46
N GLU A 147 -0.71 16.07 -11.28
CA GLU A 147 0.74 16.00 -11.04
C GLU A 147 1.31 14.60 -11.34
N ALA A 148 0.46 13.59 -11.48
CA ALA A 148 0.88 12.19 -11.56
C ALA A 148 1.84 11.90 -12.73
N ASP A 149 1.62 12.49 -13.92
CA ASP A 149 2.49 12.25 -15.07
C ASP A 149 3.88 12.86 -14.90
N ALA A 150 3.96 14.04 -14.29
CA ALA A 150 5.24 14.68 -13.97
C ALA A 150 6.01 13.85 -12.93
N VAL A 151 5.33 13.38 -11.88
CA VAL A 151 5.93 12.53 -10.84
C VAL A 151 6.37 11.19 -11.41
N ARG A 152 5.60 10.59 -12.30
CA ARG A 152 6.01 9.35 -12.99
C ARG A 152 7.34 9.54 -13.71
N SER A 153 7.49 10.64 -14.47
CA SER A 153 8.74 10.96 -15.16
C SER A 153 9.91 11.18 -14.20
N GLU A 154 9.67 11.76 -13.01
CA GLU A 154 10.70 11.89 -11.97
C GLU A 154 11.13 10.53 -11.42
N LEU A 155 10.17 9.63 -11.16
CA LEU A 155 10.46 8.27 -10.66
C LEU A 155 11.26 7.47 -11.68
N GLU A 156 10.88 7.52 -12.97
CA GLU A 156 11.61 6.87 -14.06
C GLU A 156 13.04 7.42 -14.19
N ALA A 157 13.22 8.74 -14.10
CA ALA A 157 14.54 9.37 -14.15
C ALA A 157 15.41 8.95 -12.95
N LEU A 158 14.82 8.81 -11.75
CA LEU A 158 15.53 8.34 -10.58
C LEU A 158 15.95 6.87 -10.72
N MET A 159 15.09 6.01 -11.27
CA MET A 159 15.41 4.60 -11.54
C MET A 159 16.61 4.47 -12.48
N VAL A 160 16.64 5.29 -13.54
CA VAL A 160 17.78 5.35 -14.47
C VAL A 160 19.06 5.83 -13.76
N GLU A 161 18.97 6.87 -12.92
CA GLU A 161 20.12 7.38 -12.15
C GLU A 161 20.69 6.33 -11.21
N LEU A 162 19.82 5.53 -10.58
CA LEU A 162 20.20 4.48 -9.63
C LEU A 162 20.57 3.16 -10.32
N GLU A 163 20.54 3.10 -11.65
CA GLU A 163 20.82 1.89 -12.44
C GLU A 163 19.93 0.70 -12.04
N VAL A 164 18.65 0.97 -11.69
CA VAL A 164 17.66 -0.06 -11.37
C VAL A 164 16.66 -0.22 -12.51
N GLU A 165 16.23 -1.46 -12.73
CA GLU A 165 15.25 -1.81 -13.76
C GLU A 165 13.91 -2.17 -13.12
N GLU A 166 12.82 -1.88 -13.84
CA GLU A 166 11.49 -2.30 -13.42
C GLU A 166 11.38 -3.82 -13.41
N LEU A 167 10.83 -4.35 -12.31
CA LEU A 167 10.68 -5.79 -12.15
C LEU A 167 9.54 -6.30 -13.04
N ALA A 168 9.84 -7.27 -13.90
CA ALA A 168 8.82 -7.89 -14.75
C ALA A 168 7.73 -8.58 -13.92
N GLN A 169 6.46 -8.37 -14.26
CA GLN A 169 5.30 -8.91 -13.55
C GLN A 169 5.32 -10.44 -13.42
N GLU A 170 5.86 -11.14 -14.40
CA GLU A 170 6.01 -12.59 -14.37
C GLU A 170 6.89 -13.06 -13.20
N ARG A 171 7.79 -12.20 -12.70
CA ARG A 171 8.61 -12.48 -11.50
C ARG A 171 7.86 -12.20 -10.21
N LEU A 172 6.88 -11.28 -10.22
CA LEU A 172 6.03 -10.97 -9.07
C LEU A 172 4.92 -12.03 -8.86
N ALA A 173 4.55 -12.77 -9.90
CA ALA A 173 3.48 -13.77 -9.89
C ALA A 173 3.96 -15.19 -9.48
N ARG A 174 5.24 -15.37 -9.18
CA ARG A 174 5.85 -16.65 -8.74
C ARG A 174 6.09 -16.67 -7.25
#